data_cf9ae6dfbce3b0f1335e56e3b52b6580
#
_entry.id   cf9ae6dfbce3b0f1335e56e3b52b6580
#
_cell.length_a   1.000
_cell.length_b   1.000
_cell.length_c   1.000
_cell.angle_alpha   90.00
_cell.angle_beta   90.00
_cell.angle_gamma   90.00
#
_symmetry.space_group_name_H-M   'P 1'
#
loop_
_entity.id
_entity.type
_entity.pdbx_description
1 polymer ?
#
loop_
_entity_poly.entity_id
_entity_poly.type
_entity_poly.pdbx_seq_one_letter_code
_entity_poly.pdbx_strand_id
1 'polypeptide(L)'
;MDALHARYAHSLASKHAALLDAWRAFDAAKDDASARKLHGLIHRLAGSAPTYGYASLGLLARKADHAFAHAGRDLAAHLREPIEALLDDLARQAQNAEAGRARL
;
A
#
# COMPACT_ATOMS: atom_id res chain seq x y z
N MET A 1 4.43 -21.85 -7.58
CA MET A 1 3.77 -20.52 -7.67
C MET A 1 3.32 -20.30 -9.11
N ASP A 2 2.08 -19.93 -9.30
CA ASP A 2 1.58 -19.72 -10.66
C ASP A 2 1.99 -18.34 -11.22
N ALA A 3 1.68 -18.11 -12.51
CA ALA A 3 2.07 -16.88 -13.20
C ALA A 3 1.44 -15.64 -12.60
N LEU A 4 0.22 -15.74 -12.05
CA LEU A 4 -0.47 -14.62 -11.44
C LEU A 4 0.21 -14.18 -10.15
N HIS A 5 0.62 -15.14 -9.32
CA HIS A 5 1.35 -14.84 -8.09
C HIS A 5 2.71 -14.21 -8.40
N ALA A 6 3.40 -14.71 -9.42
CA ALA A 6 4.68 -14.15 -9.85
C ALA A 6 4.53 -12.70 -10.34
N ARG A 7 3.50 -12.42 -11.12
CA ARG A 7 3.20 -11.05 -11.58
C ARG A 7 2.92 -10.12 -10.43
N TYR A 8 2.14 -10.58 -9.46
CA TYR A 8 1.82 -9.76 -8.29
C TYR A 8 3.10 -9.42 -7.52
N ALA A 9 3.95 -10.42 -7.27
CA ALA A 9 5.23 -10.21 -6.59
C ALA A 9 6.10 -9.18 -7.31
N HIS A 10 6.16 -9.26 -8.65
CA HIS A 10 6.91 -8.30 -9.46
C HIS A 10 6.34 -6.89 -9.41
N SER A 11 5.04 -6.74 -9.14
CA SER A 11 4.38 -5.45 -9.10
C SER A 11 4.55 -4.71 -7.78
N LEU A 12 5.11 -5.35 -6.75
CA LEU A 12 5.17 -4.77 -5.41
C LEU A 12 6.02 -3.50 -5.35
N ALA A 13 7.14 -3.46 -6.07
CA ALA A 13 7.98 -2.26 -6.11
C ALA A 13 7.24 -1.07 -6.75
N SER A 14 6.51 -1.32 -7.83
CA SER A 14 5.67 -0.29 -8.47
C SER A 14 4.55 0.17 -7.56
N LYS A 15 3.94 -0.75 -6.83
CA LYS A 15 2.89 -0.42 -5.86
C LYS A 15 3.44 0.44 -4.74
N HIS A 16 4.64 0.13 -4.26
CA HIS A 16 5.30 0.94 -3.24
C HIS A 16 5.55 2.35 -3.75
N ALA A 17 6.13 2.49 -4.93
CA ALA A 17 6.42 3.79 -5.52
C ALA A 17 5.14 4.63 -5.72
N ALA A 18 4.08 4.00 -6.24
CA ALA A 18 2.81 4.69 -6.46
C ALA A 18 2.17 5.15 -5.14
N LEU A 19 2.21 4.30 -4.12
CA LEU A 19 1.64 4.63 -2.82
C LEU A 19 2.43 5.75 -2.14
N LEU A 20 3.76 5.68 -2.19
CA LEU A 20 4.63 6.71 -1.63
C LEU A 20 4.37 8.07 -2.29
N ASP A 21 4.30 8.10 -3.62
CA ASP A 21 4.01 9.32 -4.36
C ASP A 21 2.64 9.89 -4.00
N ALA A 22 1.63 9.03 -3.93
CA ALA A 22 0.27 9.45 -3.59
C ALA A 22 0.18 9.98 -2.15
N TRP A 23 0.90 9.34 -1.22
CA TRP A 23 0.97 9.80 0.17
C TRP A 23 1.64 11.16 0.27
N ARG A 24 2.76 11.34 -0.39
CA ARG A 24 3.48 12.62 -0.40
C ARG A 24 2.64 13.74 -1.01
N ALA A 25 1.95 13.45 -2.10
CA ALA A 25 1.06 14.41 -2.75
C ALA A 25 -0.08 14.83 -1.84
N PHE A 26 -0.71 13.87 -1.17
CA PHE A 26 -1.79 14.17 -0.21
C PHE A 26 -1.26 14.94 1.00
N ASP A 27 -0.13 14.54 1.56
CA ASP A 27 0.45 15.18 2.75
C ASP A 27 0.81 16.65 2.47
N ALA A 28 1.21 16.95 1.24
CA ALA A 28 1.53 18.32 0.81
C ALA A 28 0.28 19.16 0.51
N ALA A 29 -0.65 18.60 -0.27
CA ALA A 29 -1.82 19.34 -0.77
C ALA A 29 -3.03 19.31 0.17
N LYS A 30 -3.23 18.17 0.83
CA LYS A 30 -4.36 17.92 1.74
C LYS A 30 -5.73 18.22 1.12
N ASP A 31 -5.84 17.96 -0.20
CA ASP A 31 -7.08 18.20 -0.94
C ASP A 31 -7.83 16.89 -1.23
N ASP A 32 -9.09 17.04 -1.68
CA ASP A 32 -9.97 15.89 -1.92
C ASP A 32 -9.47 15.00 -3.07
N ALA A 33 -8.90 15.60 -4.10
CA ALA A 33 -8.43 14.84 -5.27
C ALA A 33 -7.28 13.91 -4.90
N SER A 34 -6.27 14.43 -4.18
CA SER A 34 -5.14 13.61 -3.73
C SER A 34 -5.57 12.59 -2.69
N ALA A 35 -6.54 12.93 -1.82
CA ALA A 35 -7.11 11.98 -0.87
C ALA A 35 -7.79 10.81 -1.57
N ARG A 36 -8.59 11.08 -2.61
CA ARG A 36 -9.28 10.03 -3.37
C ARG A 36 -8.30 9.11 -4.07
N LYS A 37 -7.25 9.66 -4.66
CA LYS A 37 -6.22 8.85 -5.33
C LYS A 37 -5.52 7.92 -4.35
N LEU A 38 -5.11 8.45 -3.21
CA LEU A 38 -4.46 7.69 -2.14
C LEU A 38 -5.39 6.59 -1.63
N HIS A 39 -6.64 6.94 -1.34
CA HIS A 39 -7.63 5.98 -0.85
C HIS A 39 -7.87 4.85 -1.84
N GLY A 40 -7.97 5.18 -3.13
CA GLY A 40 -8.16 4.16 -4.17
C GLY A 40 -7.03 3.15 -4.23
N LEU A 41 -5.79 3.61 -4.11
CA LEU A 41 -4.62 2.72 -4.09
C LEU A 41 -4.65 1.78 -2.88
N ILE A 42 -4.93 2.33 -1.71
CA ILE A 42 -5.00 1.56 -0.46
C ILE A 42 -6.12 0.53 -0.52
N HIS A 43 -7.29 0.94 -0.99
CA HIS A 43 -8.45 0.07 -1.09
C HIS A 43 -8.18 -1.12 -2.02
N ARG A 44 -7.57 -0.87 -3.18
CA ARG A 44 -7.22 -1.94 -4.12
C ARG A 44 -6.18 -2.89 -3.52
N LEU A 45 -5.21 -2.37 -2.80
CA LEU A 45 -4.19 -3.18 -2.14
C LEU A 45 -4.80 -4.07 -1.06
N ALA A 46 -5.72 -3.51 -0.26
CA ALA A 46 -6.43 -4.28 0.77
C ALA A 46 -7.19 -5.46 0.18
N GLY A 47 -7.77 -5.29 -1.00
CA GLY A 47 -8.49 -6.35 -1.69
C GLY A 47 -7.59 -7.38 -2.37
N SER A 48 -6.48 -6.94 -2.96
CA SER A 48 -5.63 -7.83 -3.77
C SER A 48 -4.58 -8.58 -2.97
N ALA A 49 -3.95 -7.96 -1.99
CA ALA A 49 -2.82 -8.55 -1.28
C ALA A 49 -3.14 -9.90 -0.63
N PRO A 50 -4.26 -10.05 0.10
CA PRO A 50 -4.58 -11.35 0.69
C PRO A 50 -4.81 -12.44 -0.34
N THR A 51 -5.39 -12.09 -1.48
CA THR A 51 -5.67 -13.04 -2.57
C THR A 51 -4.38 -13.69 -3.08
N TYR A 52 -3.28 -12.93 -3.08
CA TYR A 52 -1.99 -13.41 -3.58
C TYR A 52 -1.03 -13.85 -2.47
N GLY A 53 -1.55 -14.07 -1.24
CA GLY A 53 -0.76 -14.65 -0.17
C GLY A 53 -0.05 -13.63 0.73
N TYR A 54 -0.32 -12.35 0.57
CA TYR A 54 0.30 -11.28 1.37
C TYR A 54 -0.66 -10.83 2.47
N ALA A 55 -0.92 -11.72 3.42
CA ALA A 55 -1.92 -11.50 4.47
C ALA A 55 -1.60 -10.29 5.36
N SER A 56 -0.33 -10.14 5.77
CA SER A 56 0.07 -9.00 6.62
C SER A 56 -0.08 -7.69 5.88
N LEU A 57 0.30 -7.66 4.60
CA LEU A 57 0.17 -6.48 3.76
C LEU A 57 -1.29 -6.08 3.60
N GLY A 58 -2.16 -7.07 3.37
CA GLY A 58 -3.60 -6.83 3.27
C GLY A 58 -4.19 -6.28 4.56
N LEU A 59 -3.73 -6.78 5.70
CA LEU A 59 -4.20 -6.32 7.01
C LEU A 59 -3.79 -4.86 7.25
N LEU A 60 -2.55 -4.50 6.94
CA LEU A 60 -2.07 -3.11 7.07
C LEU A 60 -2.81 -2.17 6.12
N ALA A 61 -3.05 -2.61 4.89
CA ALA A 61 -3.82 -1.82 3.92
C ALA A 61 -5.25 -1.60 4.42
N ARG A 62 -5.86 -2.63 5.01
CA ARG A 62 -7.21 -2.52 5.56
C ARG A 62 -7.26 -1.53 6.73
N LYS A 63 -6.25 -1.52 7.59
CA LYS A 63 -6.17 -0.54 8.68
C LYS A 63 -6.09 0.88 8.15
N ALA A 64 -5.29 1.11 7.10
CA ALA A 64 -5.19 2.41 6.45
C ALA A 64 -6.51 2.81 5.79
N ASP A 65 -7.16 1.87 5.11
CA ASP A 65 -8.48 2.08 4.50
C ASP A 65 -9.51 2.50 5.54
N HIS A 66 -9.52 1.80 6.68
CA HIS A 66 -10.42 2.10 7.79
C HIS A 66 -10.19 3.50 8.36
N ALA A 67 -8.94 3.95 8.41
CA ALA A 67 -8.60 5.29 8.91
C ALA A 67 -9.24 6.40 8.07
N PHE A 68 -9.41 6.22 6.76
CA PHE A 68 -10.11 7.20 5.92
C PHE A 68 -11.56 7.41 6.36
N ALA A 69 -12.22 6.34 6.79
CA ALA A 69 -13.63 6.41 7.18
C ALA A 69 -13.84 7.07 8.54
N HIS A 70 -12.83 7.08 9.40
CA HIS A 70 -12.97 7.49 10.80
C HIS A 70 -12.10 8.67 11.23
N ALA A 71 -11.35 9.27 10.30
CA ALA A 71 -10.35 10.27 10.65
C ALA A 71 -10.89 11.68 10.92
N GLY A 72 -12.06 12.04 10.38
CA GLY A 72 -12.60 13.37 10.54
C GLY A 72 -11.74 14.45 9.92
N ARG A 73 -11.47 15.53 10.67
CA ARG A 73 -10.80 16.74 10.16
C ARG A 73 -9.29 16.56 9.95
N ASP A 74 -8.67 15.70 10.74
CA ASP A 74 -7.20 15.53 10.71
C ASP A 74 -6.80 14.25 10.00
N LEU A 75 -7.28 14.11 8.78
CA LEU A 75 -7.04 12.89 7.99
C LEU A 75 -5.55 12.60 7.84
N ALA A 76 -4.75 13.59 7.49
CA ALA A 76 -3.30 13.41 7.30
C ALA A 76 -2.63 12.87 8.56
N ALA A 77 -2.97 13.43 9.72
CA ALA A 77 -2.41 13.00 11.01
C ALA A 77 -2.82 11.56 11.34
N HIS A 78 -4.07 11.20 11.07
CA HIS A 78 -4.58 9.85 11.35
C HIS A 78 -4.03 8.79 10.39
N LEU A 79 -3.66 9.18 9.17
CA LEU A 79 -3.14 8.28 8.16
C LEU A 79 -1.64 8.04 8.27
N ARG A 80 -0.90 8.93 8.93
CA ARG A 80 0.56 8.86 8.93
C ARG A 80 1.09 7.53 9.42
N GLU A 81 0.70 7.11 10.60
CA GLU A 81 1.16 5.85 11.17
C GLU A 81 0.74 4.62 10.36
N PRO A 82 -0.55 4.46 10.01
CA PRO A 82 -0.95 3.30 9.19
C PRO A 82 -0.28 3.27 7.83
N ILE A 83 -0.09 4.42 7.19
CA ILE A 83 0.56 4.44 5.87
C ILE A 83 2.05 4.17 5.97
N GLU A 84 2.74 4.69 6.98
CA GLU A 84 4.15 4.38 7.19
C GLU A 84 4.37 2.89 7.42
N ALA A 85 3.52 2.26 8.23
CA ALA A 85 3.57 0.82 8.46
C ALA A 85 3.34 0.03 7.17
N LEU A 86 2.37 0.46 6.36
CA LEU A 86 2.06 -0.16 5.09
C LEU A 86 3.22 -0.02 4.10
N LEU A 87 3.80 1.17 4.00
CA LEU A 87 4.95 1.41 3.11
C LEU A 87 6.16 0.57 3.52
N ASP A 88 6.42 0.45 4.82
CA ASP A 88 7.54 -0.36 5.32
C ASP A 88 7.36 -1.83 4.97
N ASP A 89 6.17 -2.37 5.17
CA ASP A 89 5.91 -3.77 4.83
C ASP A 89 5.97 -4.00 3.33
N LEU A 90 5.43 -3.06 2.55
CA LEU A 90 5.45 -3.15 1.09
C LEU A 90 6.89 -3.15 0.57
N ALA A 91 7.75 -2.31 1.13
CA ALA A 91 9.17 -2.28 0.77
C ALA A 91 9.87 -3.60 1.09
N ARG A 92 9.59 -4.18 2.27
CA ARG A 92 10.15 -5.48 2.65
C ARG A 92 9.71 -6.59 1.71
N GLN A 93 8.41 -6.63 1.40
CA GLN A 93 7.88 -7.66 0.50
C GLN A 93 8.45 -7.51 -0.91
N ALA A 94 8.62 -6.29 -1.39
CA ALA A 94 9.23 -6.03 -2.69
C ALA A 94 10.68 -6.51 -2.73
N GLN A 95 11.45 -6.22 -1.68
CA GLN A 95 12.84 -6.69 -1.57
C GLN A 95 12.93 -8.20 -1.51
N ASN A 96 12.05 -8.85 -0.77
CA ASN A 96 12.01 -10.30 -0.67
C ASN A 96 11.67 -10.94 -2.02
N ALA A 97 10.78 -10.34 -2.78
CA ALA A 97 10.42 -10.82 -4.11
C ALA A 97 11.63 -10.76 -5.06
N GLU A 98 12.39 -9.67 -5.01
CA GLU A 98 13.59 -9.50 -5.83
C GLU A 98 14.71 -10.46 -5.41
N ALA A 99 14.91 -10.63 -4.12
CA ALA A 99 15.90 -11.58 -3.60
C ALA A 99 15.59 -13.01 -4.03
N GLY A 100 14.30 -13.39 -4.02
CA GLY A 100 13.87 -14.69 -4.51
C GLY A 100 14.17 -14.88 -6.00
N ARG A 101 14.00 -13.84 -6.81
CA ARG A 101 14.33 -13.87 -8.23
C ARG A 101 15.83 -14.03 -8.48
N ALA A 102 16.63 -13.32 -7.69
CA ALA A 102 18.09 -13.34 -7.85
C ALA A 102 18.69 -14.72 -7.56
N ARG A 103 17.99 -15.56 -6.81
CA ARG A 103 18.42 -16.93 -6.49
C ARG A 103 18.11 -17.94 -7.57
N LEU A 104 17.28 -17.58 -8.50
CA LEU A 104 16.91 -18.45 -9.60
C LEU A 104 17.87 -18.29 -10.77
#